data_aa7e165ef8df1c041a4855b6f2f74d99
#
_entry.id   aa7e165ef8df1c041a4855b6f2f74d99
#
_cell.length_a   1.000
_cell.length_b   1.000
_cell.length_c   1.000
_cell.angle_alpha   90.00
_cell.angle_beta   90.00
_cell.angle_gamma   90.00
#
_symmetry.space_group_name_H-M   'P 1'
#
loop_
_entity.id
_entity.type
_entity.pdbx_description
1 polymer ?
#
loop_
_entity_poly.entity_id
_entity_poly.type
_entity_poly.pdbx_seq_one_letter_code
_entity_poly.pdbx_strand_id
1 'polypeptide(L)'
;MNEIICINLGFVVPKNDLQEVEHTFKVHANWMKEFYSEYNNGKKYLISAYTSKAEELKDPTNPAKGETGKILFTLNEQFTSIESLERHNKYVKKNEYFSKFSEIKNKYATFRSANGKIIHLII
;
A
#
# COMPACT_ATOMS: atom_id res chain seq x y z
N MET A 1 19.71 -13.25 -11.19
CA MET A 1 18.32 -12.88 -11.35
C MET A 1 17.86 -12.07 -10.13
N ASN A 2 17.30 -10.89 -10.35
CA ASN A 2 16.81 -10.07 -9.24
C ASN A 2 15.53 -10.65 -8.67
N GLU A 3 15.42 -10.67 -7.35
CA GLU A 3 14.21 -11.07 -6.66
C GLU A 3 13.22 -9.91 -6.66
N ILE A 4 11.95 -10.21 -6.91
CA ILE A 4 10.86 -9.24 -6.77
C ILE A 4 10.62 -9.02 -5.27
N ILE A 5 10.64 -7.78 -4.85
CA ILE A 5 10.46 -7.40 -3.44
C ILE A 5 9.11 -6.72 -3.27
N CYS A 6 8.37 -7.11 -2.26
CA CYS A 6 6.99 -6.65 -2.05
C CYS A 6 6.84 -5.84 -0.76
N ILE A 7 6.02 -4.81 -0.84
CA ILE A 7 5.42 -4.17 0.32
C ILE A 7 3.93 -4.53 0.31
N ASN A 8 3.46 -5.04 1.45
CA ASN A 8 2.04 -5.32 1.65
C ASN A 8 1.64 -4.80 3.03
N LEU A 9 0.76 -3.82 3.04
CA LEU A 9 0.23 -3.23 4.26
C LEU A 9 -1.27 -3.46 4.30
N GLY A 10 -1.79 -3.77 5.49
CA GLY A 10 -3.22 -3.89 5.72
C GLY A 10 -3.67 -2.96 6.83
N PHE A 11 -4.84 -2.33 6.66
CA PHE A 11 -5.37 -1.35 7.59
C PHE A 11 -6.83 -1.65 7.91
N VAL A 12 -7.21 -1.45 9.17
CA VAL A 12 -8.62 -1.46 9.59
C VAL A 12 -8.93 -0.08 10.13
N VAL A 13 -9.88 0.62 9.50
CA VAL A 13 -10.17 2.03 9.77
C VAL A 13 -11.62 2.21 10.16
N PRO A 14 -11.91 2.85 11.32
CA PRO A 14 -13.28 3.19 11.66
C PRO A 14 -13.81 4.28 10.71
N LYS A 15 -15.12 4.26 10.46
CA LYS A 15 -15.73 5.19 9.50
C LYS A 15 -15.51 6.67 9.82
N ASN A 16 -15.37 7.01 11.10
CA ASN A 16 -15.13 8.39 11.50
C ASN A 16 -13.79 8.94 10.99
N ASP A 17 -12.81 8.07 10.73
CA ASP A 17 -11.47 8.48 10.28
C ASP A 17 -11.25 8.22 8.79
N LEU A 18 -12.28 7.75 8.10
CA LEU A 18 -12.18 7.31 6.72
C LEU A 18 -11.69 8.40 5.76
N GLN A 19 -12.25 9.60 5.87
CA GLN A 19 -11.95 10.71 4.97
C GLN A 19 -10.46 11.08 5.02
N GLU A 20 -9.92 11.16 6.22
CA GLU A 20 -8.50 11.49 6.44
C GLU A 20 -7.58 10.41 5.86
N VAL A 21 -7.90 9.15 6.11
CA VAL A 21 -7.11 8.02 5.62
C VAL A 21 -7.15 7.95 4.09
N GLU A 22 -8.33 8.06 3.50
CA GLU A 22 -8.47 8.05 2.04
C GLU A 22 -7.71 9.19 1.38
N HIS A 23 -7.77 10.38 1.98
CA HIS A 23 -7.04 11.53 1.45
C HIS A 23 -5.53 11.27 1.45
N THR A 24 -5.00 10.75 2.54
CA THR A 24 -3.57 10.44 2.65
C THR A 24 -3.15 9.39 1.62
N PHE A 25 -3.95 8.35 1.43
CA PHE A 25 -3.67 7.33 0.42
C PHE A 25 -3.75 7.88 -1.00
N LYS A 26 -4.67 8.82 -1.25
CA LYS A 26 -4.76 9.50 -2.55
C LYS A 26 -3.50 10.31 -2.85
N VAL A 27 -3.01 11.04 -1.86
CA VAL A 27 -1.77 11.83 -1.99
C VAL A 27 -0.59 10.91 -2.30
N HIS A 28 -0.50 9.78 -1.59
CA HIS A 28 0.52 8.77 -1.85
C HIS A 28 0.42 8.21 -3.27
N ALA A 29 -0.80 7.86 -3.70
CA ALA A 29 -1.03 7.33 -5.04
C ALA A 29 -0.63 8.34 -6.13
N ASN A 30 -0.94 9.62 -5.94
CA ASN A 30 -0.57 10.67 -6.88
C ASN A 30 0.95 10.82 -6.99
N TRP A 31 1.64 10.78 -5.85
CA TRP A 31 3.10 10.79 -5.85
C TRP A 31 3.68 9.58 -6.60
N MET A 32 3.12 8.38 -6.34
CA MET A 32 3.55 7.15 -7.00
C MET A 32 3.38 7.24 -8.52
N LYS A 33 2.23 7.74 -8.98
CA LYS A 33 1.95 7.87 -10.42
C LYS A 33 2.99 8.75 -11.12
N GLU A 34 3.39 9.83 -10.50
CA GLU A 34 4.39 10.73 -11.08
C GLU A 34 5.80 10.16 -10.96
N PHE A 35 6.18 9.70 -9.79
CA PHE A 35 7.52 9.18 -9.53
C PHE A 35 7.84 7.95 -10.39
N TYR A 36 6.84 7.13 -10.67
CA TYR A 36 6.97 5.91 -11.48
C TYR A 36 6.36 6.05 -12.87
N SER A 37 6.23 7.26 -13.38
CA SER A 37 5.73 7.51 -14.74
C SER A 37 6.69 6.99 -15.79
N GLU A 38 6.20 6.83 -17.02
CA GLU A 38 7.04 6.51 -18.18
C GLU A 38 8.17 7.52 -18.36
N TYR A 39 7.86 8.81 -18.18
CA TYR A 39 8.85 9.88 -18.26
C TYR A 39 10.01 9.65 -17.30
N ASN A 40 9.75 9.12 -16.12
CA ASN A 40 10.74 8.83 -15.09
C ASN A 40 11.25 7.40 -15.15
N ASN A 41 10.93 6.66 -16.21
CA ASN A 41 11.37 5.28 -16.40
C ASN A 41 10.91 4.36 -15.27
N GLY A 42 9.67 4.54 -14.83
CA GLY A 42 9.12 3.87 -13.65
C GLY A 42 9.15 2.36 -13.69
N LYS A 43 8.94 1.76 -14.87
CA LYS A 43 8.93 0.30 -15.04
C LYS A 43 10.27 -0.37 -14.73
N LYS A 44 11.36 0.39 -14.73
CA LYS A 44 12.67 -0.11 -14.32
C LYS A 44 12.68 -0.48 -12.82
N TYR A 45 11.85 0.16 -12.02
CA TYR A 45 11.88 0.07 -10.57
C TYR A 45 10.65 -0.59 -9.96
N LEU A 46 9.48 -0.39 -10.56
CA LEU A 46 8.20 -0.83 -10.03
C LEU A 46 7.45 -1.68 -11.04
N ILE A 47 7.03 -2.88 -10.61
CA ILE A 47 6.26 -3.80 -11.45
C ILE A 47 4.78 -3.46 -11.37
N SER A 48 4.27 -3.30 -10.16
CA SER A 48 2.86 -2.98 -9.91
C SER A 48 2.70 -2.30 -8.57
N ALA A 49 1.64 -1.52 -8.45
CA ALA A 49 1.26 -0.93 -7.18
C ALA A 49 -0.24 -0.63 -7.22
N TYR A 50 -0.92 -0.91 -6.10
CA TYR A 50 -2.33 -0.55 -5.98
C TYR A 50 -2.73 -0.44 -4.52
N THR A 51 -3.77 0.35 -4.28
CA THR A 51 -4.44 0.44 -3.00
C THR A 51 -5.86 -0.05 -3.18
N SER A 52 -6.32 -0.94 -2.32
CA SER A 52 -7.69 -1.44 -2.35
C SER A 52 -8.47 -0.98 -1.13
N LYS A 53 -9.79 -0.97 -1.25
CA LYS A 53 -10.73 -0.60 -0.20
C LYS A 53 -11.89 -1.57 -0.19
N ALA A 54 -12.32 -2.00 0.99
CA ALA A 54 -13.48 -2.88 1.14
C ALA A 54 -14.16 -2.62 2.48
N GLU A 55 -15.48 -2.87 2.53
CA GLU A 55 -16.17 -2.99 3.81
C GLU A 55 -15.66 -4.24 4.52
N GLU A 56 -15.36 -4.13 5.83
CA GLU A 56 -15.00 -5.31 6.60
C GLU A 56 -16.25 -6.16 6.86
N LEU A 57 -16.20 -7.41 6.42
CA LEU A 57 -17.28 -8.36 6.65
C LEU A 57 -17.07 -9.07 7.98
N LYS A 58 -18.18 -9.37 8.70
CA LYS A 58 -18.12 -10.19 9.91
C LYS A 58 -17.58 -11.58 9.62
N ASP A 59 -17.90 -12.11 8.44
CA ASP A 59 -17.40 -13.37 7.91
C ASP A 59 -17.03 -13.17 6.43
N PRO A 60 -15.74 -13.13 6.09
CA PRO A 60 -15.31 -12.91 4.70
C PRO A 60 -15.84 -13.96 3.71
N THR A 61 -16.21 -15.14 4.19
CA THR A 61 -16.74 -16.22 3.34
C THR A 61 -18.25 -16.20 3.23
N ASN A 62 -18.93 -15.36 4.02
CA ASN A 62 -20.40 -15.29 4.03
C ASN A 62 -20.88 -13.84 4.18
N PRO A 63 -20.98 -13.09 3.06
CA PRO A 63 -21.40 -11.68 3.10
C PRO A 63 -22.78 -11.47 3.70
N ALA A 64 -23.63 -12.49 3.71
CA ALA A 64 -24.97 -12.40 4.29
C ALA A 64 -24.96 -12.15 5.81
N LYS A 65 -23.84 -12.42 6.49
CA LYS A 65 -23.69 -12.14 7.93
C LYS A 65 -23.48 -10.65 8.24
N GLY A 66 -23.30 -9.82 7.20
CA GLY A 66 -23.21 -8.38 7.34
C GLY A 66 -21.81 -7.86 7.56
N GLU A 67 -21.74 -6.56 7.81
CA GLU A 67 -20.52 -5.79 7.93
C GLU A 67 -20.26 -5.37 9.37
N THR A 68 -18.97 -5.12 9.70
CA THR A 68 -18.60 -4.69 11.06
C THR A 68 -18.77 -3.19 11.28
N GLY A 69 -18.89 -2.41 10.20
CA GLY A 69 -18.88 -0.95 10.25
C GLY A 69 -17.50 -0.34 10.10
N LYS A 70 -16.48 -1.16 9.92
CA LYS A 70 -15.11 -0.69 9.66
C LYS A 70 -14.74 -0.90 8.19
N ILE A 71 -13.74 -0.17 7.74
CA ILE A 71 -13.26 -0.21 6.35
C ILE A 71 -11.86 -0.80 6.33
N LEU A 72 -11.64 -1.73 5.40
CA LEU A 72 -10.33 -2.32 5.16
C LEU A 72 -9.64 -1.61 4.00
N PHE A 73 -8.36 -1.34 4.17
CA PHE A 73 -7.50 -0.90 3.07
C PHE A 73 -6.32 -1.84 2.96
N THR A 74 -5.86 -2.06 1.73
CA THR A 74 -4.57 -2.70 1.50
C THR A 74 -3.73 -1.80 0.61
N LEU A 75 -2.43 -1.79 0.86
CA LEU A 75 -1.46 -1.12 0.02
C LEU A 75 -0.46 -2.16 -0.43
N ASN A 76 -0.29 -2.30 -1.75
CA ASN A 76 0.50 -3.37 -2.34
C ASN A 76 1.43 -2.80 -3.39
N GLU A 77 2.74 -3.07 -3.26
CA GLU A 77 3.76 -2.57 -4.17
C GLU A 77 4.75 -3.69 -4.46
N GLN A 78 5.11 -3.87 -5.73
CA GLN A 78 6.09 -4.86 -6.17
C GLN A 78 7.24 -4.16 -6.87
N PHE A 79 8.44 -4.30 -6.32
CA PHE A 79 9.65 -3.68 -6.84
C PHE A 79 10.51 -4.70 -7.58
N THR A 80 11.22 -4.23 -8.60
CA THR A 80 12.05 -5.10 -9.46
C THR A 80 13.27 -5.66 -8.74
N SER A 81 13.68 -5.04 -7.62
CA SER A 81 14.88 -5.44 -6.88
C SER A 81 14.90 -4.79 -5.50
N ILE A 82 15.80 -5.25 -4.64
CA ILE A 82 16.02 -4.61 -3.34
C ILE A 82 16.52 -3.16 -3.51
N GLU A 83 17.34 -2.90 -4.50
CA GLU A 83 17.84 -1.55 -4.79
C GLU A 83 16.70 -0.62 -5.18
N SER A 84 15.72 -1.13 -5.92
CA SER A 84 14.52 -0.37 -6.28
C SER A 84 13.68 -0.02 -5.05
N LEU A 85 13.54 -0.94 -4.10
CA LEU A 85 12.87 -0.68 -2.83
C LEU A 85 13.62 0.36 -2.00
N GLU A 86 14.93 0.25 -1.91
CA GLU A 86 15.77 1.21 -1.16
C GLU A 86 15.64 2.61 -1.77
N ARG A 87 15.63 2.71 -3.09
CA ARG A 87 15.37 3.97 -3.80
C ARG A 87 14.02 4.54 -3.44
N HIS A 88 12.98 3.71 -3.45
CA HIS A 88 11.62 4.11 -3.06
C HIS A 88 11.60 4.68 -1.64
N ASN A 89 12.17 3.97 -0.69
CA ASN A 89 12.19 4.40 0.71
C ASN A 89 12.92 5.73 0.88
N LYS A 90 14.00 5.93 0.14
CA LYS A 90 14.77 7.18 0.18
C LYS A 90 13.93 8.37 -0.28
N TYR A 91 13.19 8.21 -1.38
CA TYR A 91 12.45 9.32 -1.97
C TYR A 91 11.09 9.56 -1.34
N VAL A 92 10.39 8.50 -0.90
CA VAL A 92 9.08 8.66 -0.23
C VAL A 92 9.21 9.48 1.05
N LYS A 93 10.30 9.32 1.79
CA LYS A 93 10.54 10.05 3.05
C LYS A 93 10.70 11.56 2.85
N LYS A 94 11.01 12.00 1.63
CA LYS A 94 11.17 13.43 1.31
C LYS A 94 9.84 14.15 1.07
N ASN A 95 8.74 13.41 1.01
CA ASN A 95 7.42 14.00 0.79
C ASN A 95 6.84 14.57 2.09
N GLU A 96 6.15 15.70 1.98
CA GLU A 96 5.49 16.33 3.11
C GLU A 96 4.45 15.42 3.76
N TYR A 97 3.76 14.59 2.96
CA TYR A 97 2.73 13.71 3.49
C TYR A 97 3.29 12.49 4.25
N PHE A 98 4.60 12.23 4.19
CA PHE A 98 5.20 11.01 4.78
C PHE A 98 4.94 10.92 6.29
N SER A 99 5.02 12.05 6.99
CA SER A 99 4.73 12.10 8.42
C SER A 99 3.30 11.65 8.72
N LYS A 100 2.33 12.15 7.95
CA LYS A 100 0.92 11.78 8.10
C LYS A 100 0.69 10.32 7.71
N PHE A 101 1.32 9.87 6.65
CA PHE A 101 1.24 8.47 6.22
C PHE A 101 1.77 7.54 7.32
N SER A 102 2.91 7.89 7.92
CA SER A 102 3.50 7.10 9.02
C SER A 102 2.59 7.06 10.24
N GLU A 103 1.95 8.19 10.57
CA GLU A 103 0.98 8.27 11.66
C GLU A 103 -0.20 7.33 11.42
N ILE A 104 -0.77 7.34 10.20
CA ILE A 104 -1.87 6.45 9.81
C ILE A 104 -1.43 4.98 9.87
N LYS A 105 -0.24 4.69 9.36
CA LYS A 105 0.31 3.34 9.40
C LYS A 105 0.46 2.84 10.83
N ASN A 106 0.99 3.66 11.72
CA ASN A 106 1.16 3.28 13.12
C ASN A 106 -0.17 3.10 13.85
N LYS A 107 -1.19 3.86 13.48
CA LYS A 107 -2.48 3.85 14.16
C LYS A 107 -3.42 2.73 13.68
N TYR A 108 -3.43 2.44 12.38
CA TYR A 108 -4.44 1.57 11.78
C TYR A 108 -3.92 0.29 11.14
N ALA A 109 -2.62 0.16 10.91
CA ALA A 109 -2.10 -1.02 10.24
C ALA A 109 -2.25 -2.27 11.11
N THR A 110 -2.80 -3.33 10.52
CA THR A 110 -2.94 -4.64 11.15
C THR A 110 -1.78 -5.56 10.81
N PHE A 111 -1.17 -5.36 9.66
CA PHE A 111 0.09 -6.00 9.31
C PHE A 111 0.92 -5.07 8.41
N ARG A 112 2.25 -5.26 8.46
CA ARG A 112 3.23 -4.45 7.74
C ARG A 112 4.36 -5.34 7.25
N SER A 113 4.27 -5.77 5.99
CA SER A 113 5.32 -6.55 5.33
C SER A 113 6.07 -5.61 4.37
N ALA A 114 7.34 -5.33 4.64
CA ALA A 114 8.10 -4.32 3.90
C ALA A 114 9.22 -4.89 3.02
N ASN A 115 9.63 -6.13 3.23
CA ASN A 115 10.69 -6.78 2.46
C ASN A 115 10.26 -8.19 2.05
N GLY A 116 8.98 -8.32 1.69
CA GLY A 116 8.45 -9.60 1.28
C GLY A 116 9.07 -10.09 -0.01
N LYS A 117 9.26 -11.39 -0.14
CA LYS A 117 9.74 -12.02 -1.36
C LYS A 117 8.64 -12.91 -1.91
N ILE A 118 8.47 -12.89 -3.24
CA ILE A 118 7.56 -13.83 -3.88
C ILE A 118 8.19 -15.20 -3.84
N ILE A 119 7.56 -16.14 -3.14
CA ILE A 119 8.05 -17.52 -3.05
C ILE A 119 7.45 -18.42 -4.11
N HIS A 120 6.25 -18.10 -4.60
CA HIS A 120 5.58 -18.81 -5.68
C HIS A 120 4.82 -17.80 -6.52
N LEU A 121 5.19 -17.68 -7.79
CA LEU A 121 4.46 -16.85 -8.74
C LEU A 121 3.50 -17.76 -9.51
N ILE A 122 2.19 -17.50 -9.40
CA ILE A 122 1.15 -18.31 -10.01
C ILE A 122 0.78 -17.80 -11.40
N ILE A 123 0.77 -16.49 -11.55
CA ILE A 123 0.50 -15.82 -12.82
C ILE A 123 1.43 -14.63 -12.98
#